data_8fc5909c1067fa750968323993edc46c
#
_entry.id   8fc5909c1067fa750968323993edc46c
#
_cell.length_a   1.000
_cell.length_b   1.000
_cell.length_c   1.000
_cell.angle_alpha   90.00
_cell.angle_beta   90.00
_cell.angle_gamma   90.00
#
_symmetry.space_group_name_H-M   'P 1'
#
loop_
_entity.id
_entity.type
_entity.pdbx_description
1 polymer ?
#
loop_
_entity_poly.entity_id
_entity_poly.type
_entity_poly.pdbx_seq_one_letter_code
_entity_poly.pdbx_strand_id
1 'polypeptide(L)'
;MIAYRANILYTPTPERFVLLERGYVVVDDDGNVIDTYASLPDEYADVELVDFGNQMLMPAMNDLHVHAPQYRNLGIAMDMELLPWLNTYTFPEEMKYSDVKYAERMYRRFVHDLWKLGTMRAAIFATIHPTASCLLADLLHEAHMGGMIG
;
A
#
# COMPACT_ATOMS: atom_id res chain seq x y z
N MET A 1 -20.57 11.93 5.65
CA MET A 1 -20.73 10.49 5.25
C MET A 1 -20.82 10.39 3.75
N ILE A 2 -20.28 9.31 3.15
CA ILE A 2 -20.31 9.01 1.71
C ILE A 2 -20.68 7.55 1.51
N ALA A 3 -21.53 7.25 0.54
CA ALA A 3 -21.79 5.89 0.09
C ALA A 3 -21.07 5.64 -1.25
N TYR A 4 -20.25 4.61 -1.32
CA TYR A 4 -19.58 4.17 -2.55
C TYR A 4 -20.29 2.95 -3.11
N ARG A 5 -20.72 3.00 -4.36
CA ARG A 5 -21.36 1.90 -5.06
C ARG A 5 -20.40 1.25 -6.05
N ALA A 6 -20.22 -0.06 -5.94
CA ALA A 6 -19.32 -0.83 -6.81
C ALA A 6 -19.61 -2.34 -6.73
N ASN A 7 -18.84 -3.16 -7.43
CA ASN A 7 -18.72 -4.58 -7.07
C ASN A 7 -17.74 -4.68 -5.89
N ILE A 8 -18.23 -5.09 -4.72
CA ILE A 8 -17.46 -5.06 -3.47
C ILE A 8 -16.97 -6.46 -3.16
N LEU A 9 -15.65 -6.61 -2.97
CA LEU A 9 -15.01 -7.86 -2.59
C LEU A 9 -14.20 -7.67 -1.31
N TYR A 10 -14.46 -8.48 -0.29
CA TYR A 10 -13.65 -8.49 0.93
C TYR A 10 -13.70 -9.84 1.65
N THR A 11 -12.79 -10.04 2.60
CA THR A 11 -12.64 -11.28 3.38
C THR A 11 -12.89 -10.98 4.86
N PRO A 12 -14.10 -11.23 5.39
CA PRO A 12 -14.39 -11.03 6.82
C PRO A 12 -13.65 -12.01 7.72
N THR A 13 -13.32 -13.20 7.21
CA THR A 13 -12.46 -14.20 7.88
C THR A 13 -11.54 -14.85 6.85
N PRO A 14 -10.44 -15.52 7.27
CA PRO A 14 -9.52 -16.20 6.34
C PRO A 14 -10.17 -17.26 5.44
N GLU A 15 -11.28 -17.86 5.91
CA GLU A 15 -11.98 -18.94 5.20
C GLU A 15 -13.12 -18.46 4.33
N ARG A 16 -13.46 -17.16 4.39
CA ARG A 16 -14.66 -16.64 3.74
C ARG A 16 -14.39 -15.33 3.04
N PHE A 17 -14.83 -15.22 1.79
CA PHE A 17 -14.95 -13.95 1.11
C PHE A 17 -16.43 -13.57 0.88
N VAL A 18 -16.69 -12.29 0.71
CA VAL A 18 -17.99 -11.73 0.36
C VAL A 18 -17.83 -10.97 -0.95
N LEU A 19 -18.73 -11.25 -1.90
CA LEU A 19 -18.87 -10.48 -3.14
C LEU A 19 -20.28 -9.89 -3.17
N LEU A 20 -20.37 -8.56 -3.23
CA LEU A 20 -21.61 -7.83 -3.43
C LEU A 20 -21.58 -7.19 -4.82
N GLU A 21 -22.39 -7.71 -5.72
CA GLU A 21 -22.57 -7.11 -7.05
C GLU A 21 -23.33 -5.79 -6.92
N ARG A 22 -22.73 -4.69 -7.39
CA ARG A 22 -23.33 -3.35 -7.30
C ARG A 22 -23.77 -2.98 -5.87
N GLY A 23 -23.03 -3.46 -4.87
CA GLY A 23 -23.26 -3.18 -3.47
C GLY A 23 -22.75 -1.79 -3.05
N TYR A 24 -22.88 -1.49 -1.76
CA TYR A 24 -22.53 -0.19 -1.18
C TYR A 24 -21.55 -0.37 -0.02
N VAL A 25 -20.56 0.52 0.06
CA VAL A 25 -19.74 0.76 1.25
C VAL A 25 -20.10 2.13 1.79
N VAL A 26 -20.52 2.23 3.04
CA VAL A 26 -20.79 3.51 3.70
C VAL A 26 -19.61 3.87 4.59
N VAL A 27 -19.15 5.12 4.44
CA VAL A 27 -17.99 5.68 5.14
C VAL A 27 -18.42 6.92 5.90
N ASP A 28 -17.97 7.04 7.16
CA ASP A 28 -18.21 8.23 8.00
C ASP A 28 -17.36 9.44 7.59
N ASP A 29 -17.53 10.58 8.28
CA ASP A 29 -16.81 11.82 8.00
C ASP A 29 -15.32 11.74 8.40
N ASP A 30 -14.94 10.77 9.23
CA ASP A 30 -13.57 10.50 9.66
C ASP A 30 -12.85 9.50 8.70
N GLY A 31 -13.56 8.99 7.69
CA GLY A 31 -13.03 8.04 6.71
C GLY A 31 -13.08 6.57 7.15
N ASN A 32 -13.82 6.24 8.23
CA ASN A 32 -13.99 4.86 8.66
C ASN A 32 -15.14 4.20 7.91
N VAL A 33 -14.94 2.95 7.51
CA VAL A 33 -16.01 2.12 6.95
C VAL A 33 -17.01 1.78 8.06
N ILE A 34 -18.28 2.19 7.88
CA ILE A 34 -19.37 1.86 8.79
C ILE A 34 -19.80 0.42 8.55
N ASP A 35 -20.20 0.09 7.30
CA ASP A 35 -20.57 -1.26 6.89
C ASP A 35 -20.66 -1.37 5.36
N THR A 36 -20.97 -2.58 4.89
CA THR A 36 -21.21 -2.92 3.49
C THR A 36 -22.61 -3.48 3.31
N TYR A 37 -23.31 -3.05 2.26
CA TYR A 37 -24.71 -3.38 2.02
C TYR A 37 -24.95 -3.85 0.58
N ALA A 38 -25.81 -4.84 0.40
CA ALA A 38 -26.30 -5.23 -0.92
C ALA A 38 -27.28 -4.20 -1.49
N SER A 39 -28.06 -3.54 -0.62
CA SER A 39 -28.95 -2.42 -0.94
C SER A 39 -28.74 -1.33 0.10
N LEU A 40 -28.66 -0.07 -0.33
CA LEU A 40 -28.45 1.05 0.58
C LEU A 40 -29.65 1.18 1.53
N PRO A 41 -29.42 1.16 2.87
CA PRO A 41 -30.48 1.38 3.84
C PRO A 41 -31.08 2.79 3.75
N ASP A 42 -32.37 2.93 4.11
CA ASP A 42 -33.08 4.21 4.06
C ASP A 42 -32.43 5.31 4.92
N GLU A 43 -31.77 4.93 6.01
CA GLU A 43 -31.03 5.86 6.87
C GLU A 43 -29.84 6.56 6.18
N TYR A 44 -29.37 6.00 5.04
CA TYR A 44 -28.29 6.57 4.22
C TYR A 44 -28.81 7.08 2.87
N ALA A 45 -30.13 7.21 2.66
CA ALA A 45 -30.70 7.62 1.37
C ALA A 45 -30.23 9.02 0.91
N ASP A 46 -29.96 9.92 1.87
CA ASP A 46 -29.59 11.31 1.62
C ASP A 46 -28.05 11.56 1.66
N VAL A 47 -27.23 10.53 1.86
CA VAL A 47 -25.77 10.72 1.85
C VAL A 47 -25.25 10.88 0.40
N GLU A 48 -24.09 11.53 0.27
CA GLU A 48 -23.41 11.63 -1.02
C GLU A 48 -23.13 10.23 -1.58
N LEU A 49 -23.53 10.02 -2.85
CA LEU A 49 -23.31 8.75 -3.55
C LEU A 49 -22.24 8.90 -4.63
N VAL A 50 -21.19 8.09 -4.53
CA VAL A 50 -20.16 7.94 -5.57
C VAL A 50 -20.31 6.56 -6.23
N ASP A 51 -20.71 6.53 -7.50
CA ASP A 51 -20.93 5.29 -8.25
C ASP A 51 -19.74 4.98 -9.18
N PHE A 52 -19.02 3.90 -8.88
CA PHE A 52 -17.89 3.38 -9.66
C PHE A 52 -18.33 2.42 -10.80
N GLY A 53 -19.62 2.29 -11.05
CA GLY A 53 -20.14 1.42 -12.10
C GLY A 53 -19.80 -0.06 -11.83
N ASN A 54 -19.19 -0.70 -12.81
CA ASN A 54 -18.81 -2.12 -12.72
C ASN A 54 -17.39 -2.33 -12.18
N GLN A 55 -16.74 -1.29 -11.67
CA GLN A 55 -15.41 -1.43 -11.05
C GLN A 55 -15.50 -2.23 -9.76
N MET A 56 -14.38 -2.84 -9.37
CA MET A 56 -14.25 -3.57 -8.13
C MET A 56 -13.70 -2.65 -7.04
N LEU A 57 -14.36 -2.63 -5.89
CA LEU A 57 -13.92 -2.01 -4.67
C LEU A 57 -13.51 -3.09 -3.67
N MET A 58 -12.30 -3.04 -3.18
CA MET A 58 -11.75 -4.01 -2.24
C MET A 58 -10.84 -3.34 -1.22
N PRO A 59 -10.61 -3.93 -0.04
CA PRO A 59 -9.61 -3.43 0.88
C PRO A 59 -8.23 -3.33 0.22
N ALA A 60 -7.48 -2.29 0.59
CA ALA A 60 -6.11 -2.12 0.12
C ALA A 60 -5.22 -3.29 0.56
N MET A 61 -4.20 -3.57 -0.24
CA MET A 61 -3.25 -4.66 0.04
C MET A 61 -2.28 -4.28 1.15
N ASN A 62 -1.80 -5.31 1.87
CA ASN A 62 -0.72 -5.21 2.84
C ASN A 62 0.47 -6.03 2.33
N ASP A 63 1.64 -5.42 2.28
CA ASP A 63 2.90 -6.12 2.01
C ASP A 63 3.61 -6.39 3.33
N LEU A 64 3.73 -7.64 3.70
CA LEU A 64 4.29 -8.03 5.00
C LEU A 64 5.81 -8.21 4.98
N HIS A 65 6.47 -8.04 3.83
CA HIS A 65 7.92 -8.19 3.72
C HIS A 65 8.44 -7.55 2.42
N VAL A 66 8.95 -6.33 2.49
CA VAL A 66 9.54 -5.64 1.35
C VAL A 66 10.82 -4.89 1.76
N HIS A 67 11.78 -4.84 0.86
CA HIS A 67 13.06 -4.14 1.05
C HIS A 67 13.11 -2.86 0.21
N ALA A 68 12.92 -1.71 0.83
CA ALA A 68 12.91 -0.42 0.12
C ALA A 68 14.24 -0.09 -0.60
N PRO A 69 15.44 -0.36 -0.02
CA PRO A 69 16.70 -0.10 -0.72
C PRO A 69 16.93 -0.96 -1.95
N GLN A 70 16.25 -2.12 -2.04
CA GLN A 70 16.36 -3.02 -3.19
C GLN A 70 15.45 -2.64 -4.36
N TYR A 71 14.70 -1.55 -4.26
CA TYR A 71 13.76 -1.10 -5.29
C TYR A 71 14.41 -1.01 -6.69
N ARG A 72 15.67 -0.56 -6.77
CA ARG A 72 16.40 -0.50 -8.05
C ARG A 72 16.93 -1.85 -8.55
N ASN A 73 16.94 -2.86 -7.71
CA ASN A 73 17.44 -4.18 -8.04
C ASN A 73 16.33 -5.16 -8.48
N LEU A 74 15.09 -4.69 -8.60
CA LEU A 74 13.96 -5.50 -9.03
C LEU A 74 14.26 -6.17 -10.37
N GLY A 75 14.23 -7.51 -10.37
CA GLY A 75 14.46 -8.33 -11.58
C GLY A 75 15.92 -8.40 -12.07
N ILE A 76 16.88 -7.83 -11.33
CA ILE A 76 18.29 -7.87 -11.73
C ILE A 76 18.94 -9.16 -11.24
N ALA A 77 19.60 -9.92 -12.14
CA ALA A 77 20.43 -11.08 -11.86
C ALA A 77 19.73 -12.15 -10.98
N MET A 78 18.48 -12.45 -11.32
CA MET A 78 17.64 -13.41 -10.58
C MET A 78 18.12 -14.86 -10.65
N ASP A 79 19.10 -15.15 -11.49
CA ASP A 79 19.77 -16.44 -11.68
C ASP A 79 21.01 -16.62 -10.79
N MET A 80 21.39 -15.59 -10.01
CA MET A 80 22.52 -15.66 -9.09
C MET A 80 22.11 -16.28 -7.76
N GLU A 81 23.10 -16.93 -7.11
CA GLU A 81 22.97 -17.32 -5.71
C GLU A 81 22.87 -16.07 -4.80
N LEU A 82 22.20 -16.23 -3.66
CA LEU A 82 21.87 -15.12 -2.75
C LEU A 82 23.09 -14.29 -2.33
N LEU A 83 24.15 -14.90 -1.79
CA LEU A 83 25.30 -14.15 -1.29
C LEU A 83 26.08 -13.42 -2.39
N PRO A 84 26.38 -14.03 -3.55
CA PRO A 84 26.93 -13.30 -4.68
C PRO A 84 26.03 -12.14 -5.15
N TRP A 85 24.72 -12.33 -5.20
CA TRP A 85 23.76 -11.30 -5.58
C TRP A 85 23.76 -10.13 -4.58
N LEU A 86 23.72 -10.40 -3.27
CA LEU A 86 23.78 -9.38 -2.23
C LEU A 86 25.04 -8.54 -2.33
N ASN A 87 26.21 -9.18 -2.50
CA ASN A 87 27.50 -8.50 -2.57
C ASN A 87 27.67 -7.67 -3.86
N THR A 88 27.07 -8.12 -4.96
CA THR A 88 27.26 -7.48 -6.27
C THR A 88 26.29 -6.33 -6.50
N TYR A 89 25.04 -6.48 -6.05
CA TYR A 89 23.96 -5.54 -6.37
C TYR A 89 23.37 -4.87 -5.13
N THR A 90 22.99 -5.63 -4.11
CA THR A 90 22.18 -5.13 -3.00
C THR A 90 22.98 -4.23 -2.08
N PHE A 91 24.10 -4.69 -1.54
CA PHE A 91 24.91 -3.88 -0.63
C PHE A 91 25.49 -2.64 -1.28
N PRO A 92 26.03 -2.69 -2.53
CA PRO A 92 26.46 -1.48 -3.22
C PRO A 92 25.33 -0.49 -3.50
N GLU A 93 24.11 -0.96 -3.76
CA GLU A 93 22.96 -0.08 -3.94
C GLU A 93 22.53 0.55 -2.60
N GLU A 94 22.45 -0.24 -1.54
CA GLU A 94 22.06 0.24 -0.21
C GLU A 94 23.02 1.29 0.35
N MET A 95 24.32 1.16 0.11
CA MET A 95 25.31 2.15 0.52
C MET A 95 25.05 3.55 -0.05
N LYS A 96 24.38 3.68 -1.19
CA LYS A 96 24.03 4.98 -1.79
C LYS A 96 22.99 5.76 -0.98
N TYR A 97 22.23 5.07 -0.12
CA TYR A 97 21.23 5.69 0.75
C TYR A 97 21.85 6.50 1.92
N SER A 98 23.18 6.48 2.07
CA SER A 98 23.90 7.46 2.90
C SER A 98 23.76 8.89 2.36
N ASP A 99 23.58 9.07 1.05
CA ASP A 99 23.19 10.33 0.43
C ASP A 99 21.65 10.50 0.53
N VAL A 100 21.22 11.41 1.41
CA VAL A 100 19.81 11.69 1.68
C VAL A 100 19.05 12.12 0.41
N LYS A 101 19.71 12.85 -0.51
CA LYS A 101 19.07 13.24 -1.78
C LYS A 101 18.83 12.04 -2.70
N TYR A 102 19.76 11.08 -2.68
CA TYR A 102 19.58 9.82 -3.38
C TYR A 102 18.43 9.02 -2.76
N ALA A 103 18.44 8.86 -1.43
CA ALA A 103 17.41 8.17 -0.67
C ALA A 103 16.01 8.75 -0.95
N GLU A 104 15.86 10.08 -0.86
CA GLU A 104 14.60 10.77 -1.13
C GLU A 104 14.07 10.45 -2.53
N ARG A 105 14.91 10.56 -3.55
CA ARG A 105 14.52 10.30 -4.94
C ARG A 105 14.05 8.85 -5.14
N MET A 106 14.72 7.89 -4.49
CA MET A 106 14.36 6.47 -4.62
C MET A 106 13.12 6.12 -3.80
N TYR A 107 13.04 6.59 -2.57
CA TYR A 107 11.90 6.32 -1.70
C TYR A 107 10.61 6.98 -2.17
N ARG A 108 10.65 8.19 -2.76
CA ARG A 108 9.46 8.78 -3.39
C ARG A 108 8.91 7.90 -4.51
N ARG A 109 9.77 7.27 -5.31
CA ARG A 109 9.34 6.34 -6.37
C ARG A 109 8.78 5.05 -5.77
N PHE A 110 9.47 4.49 -4.80
CA PHE A 110 9.04 3.27 -4.10
C PHE A 110 7.66 3.45 -3.46
N VAL A 111 7.46 4.52 -2.69
CA VAL A 111 6.18 4.85 -2.05
C VAL A 111 5.08 5.10 -3.09
N HIS A 112 5.40 5.85 -4.15
CA HIS A 112 4.45 6.08 -5.24
C HIS A 112 4.02 4.76 -5.93
N ASP A 113 4.95 3.84 -6.17
CA ASP A 113 4.62 2.58 -6.83
C ASP A 113 3.84 1.64 -5.92
N LEU A 114 4.14 1.59 -4.61
CA LEU A 114 3.30 0.88 -3.64
C LEU A 114 1.86 1.41 -3.68
N TRP A 115 1.71 2.73 -3.59
CA TRP A 115 0.40 3.39 -3.65
C TRP A 115 -0.34 3.09 -4.95
N LYS A 116 0.34 3.24 -6.10
CA LYS A 116 -0.23 2.99 -7.43
C LYS A 116 -0.69 1.54 -7.63
N LEU A 117 -0.01 0.59 -6.98
CA LEU A 117 -0.35 -0.84 -7.03
C LEU A 117 -1.37 -1.26 -5.97
N GLY A 118 -1.86 -0.31 -5.15
CA GLY A 118 -2.88 -0.56 -4.14
C GLY A 118 -2.35 -1.12 -2.81
N THR A 119 -1.04 -1.12 -2.58
CA THR A 119 -0.44 -1.46 -1.30
C THR A 119 -0.45 -0.24 -0.39
N MET A 120 -1.28 -0.27 0.67
CA MET A 120 -1.45 0.87 1.58
C MET A 120 -0.82 0.65 2.96
N ARG A 121 -0.34 -0.55 3.24
CA ARG A 121 0.43 -0.89 4.45
C ARG A 121 1.57 -1.82 4.08
N ALA A 122 2.75 -1.59 4.69
CA ALA A 122 3.90 -2.46 4.43
C ALA A 122 4.79 -2.63 5.66
N ALA A 123 5.36 -3.83 5.82
CA ALA A 123 6.48 -4.08 6.72
C ALA A 123 7.77 -3.97 5.89
N ILE A 124 8.52 -2.90 6.13
CA ILE A 124 9.60 -2.46 5.24
C ILE A 124 10.95 -2.62 5.93
N PHE A 125 11.82 -3.42 5.32
CA PHE A 125 13.24 -3.37 5.63
C PHE A 125 13.86 -2.16 4.94
N ALA A 126 14.35 -1.21 5.73
CA ALA A 126 14.96 0.01 5.26
C ALA A 126 16.49 -0.17 5.08
N THR A 127 17.25 0.84 5.38
CA THR A 127 18.70 0.85 5.27
C THR A 127 19.35 1.02 6.64
N ILE A 128 20.62 0.66 6.74
CA ILE A 128 21.45 0.92 7.94
C ILE A 128 21.66 2.42 8.21
N HIS A 129 21.22 3.33 7.33
CA HIS A 129 21.37 4.79 7.45
C HIS A 129 20.13 5.39 8.14
N PRO A 130 20.16 5.76 9.44
CA PRO A 130 18.96 6.16 10.19
C PRO A 130 18.24 7.36 9.58
N THR A 131 18.97 8.35 9.07
CA THR A 131 18.35 9.53 8.44
C THR A 131 17.51 9.16 7.22
N ALA A 132 17.98 8.21 6.40
CA ALA A 132 17.22 7.74 5.25
C ALA A 132 16.00 6.92 5.70
N SER A 133 16.12 6.11 6.76
CA SER A 133 15.00 5.35 7.30
C SER A 133 13.90 6.27 7.87
N CYS A 134 14.27 7.34 8.58
CA CYS A 134 13.31 8.36 9.04
C CYS A 134 12.64 9.08 7.85
N LEU A 135 13.40 9.43 6.83
CA LEU A 135 12.85 10.02 5.61
C LEU A 135 11.81 9.11 4.94
N LEU A 136 12.04 7.80 4.92
CA LEU A 136 11.05 6.86 4.39
C LEU A 136 9.75 6.89 5.21
N ALA A 137 9.86 6.99 6.54
CA ALA A 137 8.69 7.13 7.42
C ALA A 137 7.88 8.39 7.11
N ASP A 138 8.57 9.53 6.94
CA ASP A 138 7.94 10.80 6.57
C ASP A 138 7.21 10.70 5.22
N LEU A 139 7.83 10.06 4.23
CA LEU A 139 7.23 9.89 2.90
C LEU A 139 6.01 8.96 2.90
N LEU A 140 6.00 7.91 3.73
CA LEU A 140 4.82 7.07 3.91
C LEU A 140 3.69 7.86 4.57
N HIS A 141 4.03 8.66 5.59
CA HIS A 141 3.05 9.53 6.26
C HIS A 141 2.46 10.57 5.29
N GLU A 142 3.30 11.25 4.48
CA GLU A 142 2.85 12.17 3.43
C GLU A 142 1.88 11.50 2.44
N ALA A 143 2.10 10.22 2.14
CA ALA A 143 1.25 9.44 1.23
C ALA A 143 0.03 8.81 1.91
N HIS A 144 -0.23 9.09 3.20
CA HIS A 144 -1.28 8.47 4.01
C HIS A 144 -1.20 6.93 4.05
N MET A 145 0.00 6.38 3.99
CA MET A 145 0.26 4.94 4.04
C MET A 145 0.69 4.52 5.44
N GLY A 146 0.24 3.34 5.88
CA GLY A 146 0.72 2.73 7.11
C GLY A 146 1.97 1.90 6.86
N GLY A 147 2.86 1.80 7.87
CA GLY A 147 4.05 0.96 7.75
C GLY A 147 4.77 0.70 9.07
N MET A 148 5.51 -0.40 9.09
CA MET A 148 6.58 -0.64 10.04
C MET A 148 7.89 -0.58 9.27
N ILE A 149 8.88 0.12 9.82
CA ILE A 149 10.20 0.32 9.19
C ILE A 149 11.26 -0.21 10.15
N GLY A 150 12.06 -1.18 9.68
CA GLY A 150 13.13 -1.81 10.43
C GLY A 150 14.43 -1.93 9.67
#